data_706271390bcaa90ccb421bb964779a76
#
_entry.id   706271390bcaa90ccb421bb964779a76
#
_cell.length_a   1.000
_cell.length_b   1.000
_cell.length_c   1.000
_cell.angle_alpha   90.00
_cell.angle_beta   90.00
_cell.angle_gamma   90.00
#
_symmetry.space_group_name_H-M   'P 1'
#
loop_
_entity.id
_entity.type
_entity.pdbx_description
1 polymer ?
#
loop_
_entity_poly.entity_id
_entity_poly.type
_entity_poly.pdbx_seq_one_letter_code
_entity_poly.pdbx_strand_id
1 'polypeptide(L)'
;MNTQIRRRADKGRPEGPYETNDLQTSFGTSNHEMERFLDFMEQMEDETQTALSIKSGYSEMKMLISLLRSHLKGKLTTSSSLAANSGLTYGTAMRGIASLMERDLVIKRVKTTTGKSYSLHPSEKTLLEWQELARRSHSIISSTIGSKLNSDRSEASDYYFGASYNHGSVLPPPSILSSKLSINNDLNILVHADPTFMAMHVLKKQFETIFGVGVQGRALSIDRLRQEILSNSEFEKSRYDIIACDLPWFGEMASDGRFLPLDDLMSASNFDAPDFHPEALASARYNGQQYGIPVQTTPELLVCRKDILNGRGLRPPRTIEDTINVARQLHDPFEGLSGIAWNAARGTPLGHSFLFVMGAFGQPVLNLKSVETGFDGENLDGENYRPMFDSDQARNTAEYFKELLQYSPPGILNMSWYERARCYAEGKVGIAYCATLLAPLFELNKSSPAYGNTTYLPHPSGPGAKPIAPLGGYALAIPSNIAPDRISPIWTALKSLTSAQTVKLYIENGSLVSPRYSVSMDPEVQRVSPLISTVDDMARSGVLQMWPRPPVPEISAIIAIAGEEMHDMLLGAKTVDQALSNAQNRADALMRTNGRY
;
A
#
# COMPACT_ATOMS: atom_id res chain seq x y z
N MET A 1 63.45 -17.26 -39.62
CA MET A 1 63.08 -17.63 -41.00
C MET A 1 61.53 -17.49 -41.04
N ASN A 2 61.10 -16.35 -41.49
CA ASN A 2 60.43 -16.01 -42.76
C ASN A 2 59.45 -17.08 -43.25
N THR A 3 58.14 -16.78 -43.34
CA THR A 3 57.52 -16.22 -44.56
C THR A 3 56.03 -15.99 -44.38
N GLN A 4 55.56 -14.75 -44.45
CA GLN A 4 54.59 -14.15 -45.39
C GLN A 4 53.18 -14.78 -45.56
N ILE A 5 52.22 -14.09 -45.07
CA ILE A 5 51.11 -13.31 -45.71
C ILE A 5 50.53 -13.88 -47.00
N ARG A 6 49.24 -14.16 -46.99
CA ARG A 6 48.33 -13.86 -48.10
C ARG A 6 46.92 -13.47 -47.59
N ARG A 7 46.56 -12.21 -47.87
CA ARG A 7 45.19 -11.69 -47.82
C ARG A 7 44.32 -12.40 -48.86
N ARG A 8 43.12 -12.81 -48.46
CA ARG A 8 41.98 -12.95 -49.38
C ARG A 8 40.83 -12.10 -48.81
N ALA A 9 40.42 -11.12 -49.63
CA ALA A 9 39.18 -10.38 -49.49
C ALA A 9 38.02 -11.34 -49.71
N ASP A 10 37.07 -11.33 -48.80
CA ASP A 10 35.74 -11.93 -49.03
C ASP A 10 34.68 -10.84 -48.92
N LYS A 11 33.84 -10.83 -49.97
CA LYS A 11 32.81 -9.82 -50.22
C LYS A 11 31.56 -10.13 -49.44
N GLY A 12 31.01 -9.11 -48.81
CA GLY A 12 29.59 -8.81 -48.68
C GLY A 12 28.68 -9.93 -48.16
N ARG A 13 28.36 -9.89 -46.86
CA ARG A 13 27.06 -10.34 -46.36
C ARG A 13 26.27 -9.12 -45.83
N PRO A 14 24.95 -9.05 -46.07
CA PRO A 14 24.14 -7.97 -45.56
C PRO A 14 24.06 -8.04 -44.01
N GLU A 15 24.18 -6.89 -43.39
CA GLU A 15 23.99 -6.73 -41.94
C GLU A 15 22.58 -7.17 -41.58
N GLY A 16 22.46 -8.27 -40.83
CA GLY A 16 21.26 -8.64 -40.10
C GLY A 16 21.07 -7.69 -38.91
N PRO A 17 19.87 -7.64 -38.31
CA PRO A 17 19.63 -6.77 -37.21
C PRO A 17 20.63 -7.06 -36.08
N TYR A 18 21.17 -6.00 -35.49
CA TYR A 18 22.09 -6.07 -34.36
C TYR A 18 21.42 -6.92 -33.26
N GLU A 19 22.00 -8.09 -32.99
CA GLU A 19 21.73 -8.76 -31.72
C GLU A 19 22.23 -7.84 -30.65
N THR A 20 21.30 -7.27 -29.88
CA THR A 20 21.58 -6.59 -28.62
C THR A 20 22.14 -7.64 -27.66
N ASN A 21 23.45 -7.87 -27.73
CA ASN A 21 24.12 -8.55 -26.62
C ASN A 21 23.87 -7.74 -25.38
N ASP A 22 23.30 -8.38 -24.37
CA ASP A 22 23.19 -7.86 -23.01
C ASP A 22 24.52 -7.23 -22.59
N LEU A 23 24.59 -5.91 -22.68
CA LEU A 23 25.61 -5.16 -22.00
C LEU A 23 25.31 -5.26 -20.49
N GLN A 24 25.69 -6.39 -19.90
CA GLN A 24 25.94 -6.43 -18.47
C GLN A 24 27.05 -5.45 -18.20
N THR A 25 26.67 -4.20 -17.99
CA THR A 25 27.58 -3.16 -17.59
C THR A 25 28.18 -3.55 -16.25
N SER A 26 29.44 -3.27 -16.06
CA SER A 26 30.23 -3.49 -14.84
C SER A 26 29.64 -2.82 -13.58
N PHE A 27 28.49 -2.16 -13.68
CA PHE A 27 27.74 -1.45 -12.63
C PHE A 27 26.42 -2.10 -12.23
N GLY A 28 26.07 -3.26 -12.78
CA GLY A 28 24.88 -4.01 -12.33
C GLY A 28 23.52 -3.40 -12.67
N THR A 29 23.46 -2.48 -13.64
CA THR A 29 22.22 -1.84 -14.11
C THR A 29 21.67 -2.58 -15.32
N SER A 30 20.41 -3.02 -15.28
CA SER A 30 19.76 -3.71 -16.41
C SER A 30 19.39 -2.72 -17.54
N ASN A 31 19.24 -3.22 -18.77
CA ASN A 31 18.78 -2.40 -19.91
C ASN A 31 17.43 -1.74 -19.61
N HIS A 32 16.52 -2.43 -18.92
CA HIS A 32 15.23 -1.88 -18.51
C HIS A 32 15.35 -0.73 -17.48
N GLU A 33 16.31 -0.82 -16.56
CA GLU A 33 16.61 0.29 -15.63
C GLU A 33 17.21 1.48 -16.36
N MET A 34 18.02 1.24 -17.38
CA MET A 34 18.59 2.28 -18.21
C MET A 34 17.53 3.00 -19.05
N GLU A 35 16.61 2.27 -19.69
CA GLU A 35 15.45 2.86 -20.39
C GLU A 35 14.60 3.73 -19.47
N ARG A 36 14.25 3.24 -18.28
CA ARG A 36 13.51 4.03 -17.29
C ARG A 36 14.24 5.30 -16.85
N PHE A 37 15.56 5.25 -16.79
CA PHE A 37 16.37 6.43 -16.50
C PHE A 37 16.33 7.44 -17.65
N LEU A 38 16.36 6.99 -18.90
CA LEU A 38 16.21 7.85 -20.06
C LEU A 38 14.84 8.51 -20.10
N ASP A 39 13.77 7.76 -19.87
CA ASP A 39 12.39 8.29 -19.75
C ASP A 39 12.29 9.36 -18.66
N PHE A 40 12.94 9.13 -17.51
CA PHE A 40 13.02 10.10 -16.44
C PHE A 40 13.70 11.40 -16.88
N MET A 41 14.84 11.29 -17.58
CA MET A 41 15.59 12.46 -18.04
C MET A 41 14.79 13.30 -19.04
N GLU A 42 14.10 12.65 -19.98
CA GLU A 42 13.26 13.34 -20.98
C GLU A 42 12.08 14.06 -20.30
N GLN A 43 11.35 13.37 -19.41
CA GLN A 43 10.22 13.97 -18.69
C GLN A 43 10.67 15.11 -17.77
N MET A 44 11.83 15.02 -17.14
CA MET A 44 12.39 16.08 -16.30
C MET A 44 12.80 17.30 -17.11
N GLU A 45 13.35 17.11 -18.32
CA GLU A 45 13.69 18.20 -19.21
C GLU A 45 12.45 18.97 -19.67
N ASP A 46 11.40 18.25 -20.10
CA ASP A 46 10.14 18.82 -20.55
C ASP A 46 9.44 19.60 -19.42
N GLU A 47 9.35 19.03 -18.21
CA GLU A 47 8.76 19.70 -17.05
C GLU A 47 9.53 20.95 -16.63
N THR A 48 10.87 20.86 -16.68
CA THR A 48 11.71 22.01 -16.33
C THR A 48 11.55 23.16 -17.32
N GLN A 49 11.47 22.88 -18.61
CA GLN A 49 11.26 23.87 -19.67
C GLN A 49 9.87 24.50 -19.56
N THR A 50 8.84 23.69 -19.30
CA THR A 50 7.45 24.13 -19.17
C THR A 50 7.24 25.01 -17.93
N ALA A 51 7.73 24.56 -16.77
CA ALA A 51 7.45 25.21 -15.48
C ALA A 51 8.19 26.58 -15.33
N LEU A 52 9.42 26.67 -15.83
CA LEU A 52 10.26 27.85 -15.61
C LEU A 52 10.35 28.78 -16.83
N SER A 53 9.64 28.45 -17.93
CA SER A 53 9.69 29.21 -19.21
C SER A 53 11.12 29.54 -19.67
N ILE A 54 12.10 28.70 -19.30
CA ILE A 54 13.52 28.90 -19.60
C ILE A 54 13.80 28.25 -20.96
N LYS A 55 13.84 29.06 -22.02
CA LYS A 55 14.33 28.61 -23.32
C LYS A 55 15.84 28.42 -23.23
N SER A 56 16.26 27.18 -23.07
CA SER A 56 17.63 26.66 -23.14
C SER A 56 18.76 27.59 -22.67
N GLY A 57 19.09 27.49 -21.41
CA GLY A 57 20.28 28.12 -20.89
C GLY A 57 20.69 27.50 -19.55
N TYR A 58 21.47 26.42 -19.56
CA TYR A 58 22.07 25.82 -18.37
C TYR A 58 22.62 26.85 -17.36
N SER A 59 23.04 28.01 -17.84
CA SER A 59 23.58 29.11 -17.04
C SER A 59 22.52 29.89 -16.25
N GLU A 60 21.36 30.18 -16.81
CA GLU A 60 20.28 30.90 -16.12
C GLU A 60 19.68 30.00 -15.04
N MET A 61 19.47 28.72 -15.35
CA MET A 61 19.02 27.72 -14.38
C MET A 61 19.98 27.62 -13.20
N LYS A 62 21.27 27.56 -13.45
CA LYS A 62 22.31 27.50 -12.41
C LYS A 62 22.28 28.74 -11.50
N MET A 63 22.06 29.92 -12.07
CA MET A 63 21.91 31.16 -11.28
C MET A 63 20.62 31.12 -10.44
N LEU A 64 19.52 30.69 -11.03
CA LEU A 64 18.24 30.60 -10.32
C LEU A 64 18.30 29.58 -9.16
N ILE A 65 18.90 28.41 -9.38
CA ILE A 65 19.12 27.40 -8.32
C ILE A 65 20.00 27.98 -7.20
N SER A 66 21.08 28.69 -7.55
CA SER A 66 21.95 29.33 -6.56
C SER A 66 21.23 30.38 -5.73
N LEU A 67 20.37 31.18 -6.38
CA LEU A 67 19.56 32.21 -5.71
C LEU A 67 18.52 31.59 -4.78
N LEU A 68 17.77 30.58 -5.25
CA LEU A 68 16.80 29.85 -4.46
C LEU A 68 17.44 29.17 -3.25
N ARG A 69 18.59 28.53 -3.44
CA ARG A 69 19.35 27.89 -2.35
C ARG A 69 19.79 28.90 -1.29
N SER A 70 20.21 30.08 -1.71
CA SER A 70 20.59 31.19 -0.80
C SER A 70 19.37 31.72 -0.05
N HIS A 71 18.25 31.88 -0.76
CA HIS A 71 16.98 32.32 -0.16
C HIS A 71 16.48 31.36 0.90
N LEU A 72 16.46 30.07 0.62
CA LEU A 72 16.06 29.02 1.58
C LEU A 72 16.96 28.96 2.81
N LYS A 73 18.23 29.37 2.69
CA LYS A 73 19.19 29.45 3.80
C LYS A 73 19.19 30.81 4.51
N GLY A 74 18.28 31.72 4.15
CA GLY A 74 18.24 33.08 4.71
C GLY A 74 19.46 33.96 4.36
N LYS A 75 20.27 33.59 3.34
CA LYS A 75 21.47 34.31 2.94
C LYS A 75 21.15 35.40 1.91
N LEU A 76 21.65 36.60 2.15
CA LEU A 76 21.50 37.71 1.20
C LEU A 76 22.39 37.50 -0.03
N THR A 77 21.81 37.60 -1.22
CA THR A 77 22.53 37.46 -2.49
C THR A 77 22.64 38.81 -3.19
N THR A 78 23.83 39.15 -3.65
CA THR A 78 24.10 40.33 -4.49
C THR A 78 24.28 39.92 -5.95
N SER A 79 24.16 40.89 -6.89
CA SER A 79 24.45 40.63 -8.29
C SER A 79 25.86 40.10 -8.49
N SER A 80 26.86 40.62 -7.76
CA SER A 80 28.23 40.17 -7.83
C SER A 80 28.43 38.76 -7.28
N SER A 81 27.79 38.42 -6.15
CA SER A 81 27.87 37.06 -5.59
C SER A 81 27.16 36.04 -6.47
N LEU A 82 26.02 36.43 -7.08
CA LEU A 82 25.30 35.54 -7.99
C LEU A 82 26.10 35.32 -9.29
N ALA A 83 26.70 36.38 -9.84
CA ALA A 83 27.59 36.29 -11.01
C ALA A 83 28.81 35.40 -10.74
N ALA A 84 29.46 35.53 -9.59
CA ALA A 84 30.60 34.69 -9.19
C ALA A 84 30.24 33.22 -9.10
N ASN A 85 29.04 32.88 -8.58
CA ASN A 85 28.56 31.52 -8.41
C ASN A 85 28.03 30.88 -9.71
N SER A 86 27.83 31.68 -10.78
CA SER A 86 27.32 31.18 -12.06
C SER A 86 28.30 30.34 -12.85
N GLY A 87 29.60 30.54 -12.63
CA GLY A 87 30.68 29.95 -13.43
C GLY A 87 30.85 30.61 -14.83
N LEU A 88 30.19 31.75 -15.08
CA LEU A 88 30.21 32.51 -16.31
C LEU A 88 31.17 33.71 -16.20
N THR A 89 31.55 34.30 -17.34
CA THR A 89 32.17 35.62 -17.33
C THR A 89 31.22 36.65 -16.73
N TYR A 90 31.75 37.64 -16.01
CA TYR A 90 30.94 38.65 -15.32
C TYR A 90 29.92 39.34 -16.24
N GLY A 91 30.31 39.72 -17.46
CA GLY A 91 29.41 40.35 -18.41
C GLY A 91 28.26 39.45 -18.88
N THR A 92 28.52 38.14 -19.06
CA THR A 92 27.52 37.15 -19.44
C THR A 92 26.55 36.89 -18.27
N ALA A 93 27.10 36.76 -17.06
CA ALA A 93 26.29 36.59 -15.85
C ALA A 93 25.36 37.78 -15.59
N MET A 94 25.87 38.99 -15.77
CA MET A 94 25.04 40.21 -15.57
C MET A 94 23.90 40.32 -16.61
N ARG A 95 24.15 39.90 -17.87
CA ARG A 95 23.08 39.81 -18.88
C ARG A 95 22.03 38.78 -18.52
N GLY A 96 22.45 37.61 -18.03
CA GLY A 96 21.54 36.57 -17.54
C GLY A 96 20.70 37.05 -16.33
N ILE A 97 21.32 37.73 -15.37
CA ILE A 97 20.60 38.34 -14.23
C ILE A 97 19.56 39.37 -14.74
N ALA A 98 19.93 40.21 -15.70
CA ALA A 98 18.99 41.19 -16.29
C ALA A 98 17.82 40.49 -16.99
N SER A 99 18.06 39.44 -17.75
CA SER A 99 17.03 38.61 -18.39
C SER A 99 16.09 37.94 -17.37
N LEU A 100 16.63 37.38 -16.28
CA LEU A 100 15.81 36.81 -15.21
C LEU A 100 14.93 37.87 -14.51
N MET A 101 15.41 39.11 -14.40
CA MET A 101 14.64 40.20 -13.83
C MET A 101 13.56 40.71 -14.79
N GLU A 102 13.85 40.82 -16.08
CA GLU A 102 12.89 41.21 -17.11
C GLU A 102 11.70 40.24 -17.20
N ARG A 103 11.94 38.96 -16.93
CA ARG A 103 10.89 37.93 -16.89
C ARG A 103 10.21 37.77 -15.53
N ASP A 104 10.46 38.68 -14.62
CA ASP A 104 9.95 38.66 -13.26
C ASP A 104 10.25 37.37 -12.47
N LEU A 105 11.39 36.74 -12.76
CA LEU A 105 11.86 35.58 -12.00
C LEU A 105 12.72 35.98 -10.79
N VAL A 106 13.39 37.13 -10.89
CA VAL A 106 14.25 37.69 -9.85
C VAL A 106 13.87 39.14 -9.56
N ILE A 107 13.75 39.50 -8.30
CA ILE A 107 13.44 40.84 -7.85
C ILE A 107 14.57 41.45 -7.02
N LYS A 108 14.63 42.79 -7.02
CA LYS A 108 15.53 43.59 -6.16
C LYS A 108 14.80 44.01 -4.89
N ARG A 109 15.45 43.86 -3.74
CA ARG A 109 15.01 44.46 -2.49
C ARG A 109 16.09 45.38 -1.93
N VAL A 110 15.67 46.55 -1.48
CA VAL A 110 16.58 47.55 -0.89
C VAL A 110 17.15 47.04 0.43
N LYS A 111 18.47 47.12 0.64
CA LYS A 111 19.16 46.71 1.85
C LYS A 111 19.21 47.81 2.91
N THR A 112 19.19 49.07 2.50
CA THR A 112 19.37 50.23 3.39
C THR A 112 18.31 51.26 3.11
N THR A 113 17.99 52.08 4.11
CA THR A 113 17.07 53.24 4.00
C THR A 113 17.48 54.26 2.95
N THR A 114 18.77 54.30 2.58
CA THR A 114 19.27 55.23 1.53
C THR A 114 19.08 54.71 0.11
N GLY A 115 18.58 53.49 -0.10
CA GLY A 115 18.29 52.92 -1.42
C GLY A 115 19.49 52.59 -2.32
N LYS A 116 20.73 52.87 -1.87
CA LYS A 116 21.94 52.71 -2.70
C LYS A 116 22.49 51.26 -2.80
N SER A 117 22.04 50.35 -1.93
CA SER A 117 22.41 48.93 -1.99
C SER A 117 21.16 48.04 -2.02
N TYR A 118 21.19 47.01 -2.84
CA TYR A 118 20.09 46.03 -2.98
C TYR A 118 20.59 44.58 -2.93
N SER A 119 19.66 43.70 -2.61
CA SER A 119 19.85 42.26 -2.72
C SER A 119 18.91 41.68 -3.75
N LEU A 120 19.29 40.56 -4.34
CA LEU A 120 18.48 39.80 -5.29
C LEU A 120 17.71 38.72 -4.51
N HIS A 121 16.45 38.54 -4.87
CA HIS A 121 15.57 37.53 -4.31
C HIS A 121 14.79 36.87 -5.45
N PRO A 122 14.39 35.60 -5.32
CA PRO A 122 13.39 35.03 -6.21
C PRO A 122 12.08 35.80 -6.04
N SER A 123 11.33 35.99 -7.12
CA SER A 123 9.98 36.54 -7.06
C SER A 123 9.01 35.54 -6.41
N GLU A 124 7.85 36.03 -5.98
CA GLU A 124 6.79 35.14 -5.46
C GLU A 124 6.35 34.14 -6.53
N LYS A 125 6.21 34.58 -7.76
CA LYS A 125 5.94 33.72 -8.92
C LYS A 125 6.97 32.60 -9.05
N THR A 126 8.26 32.92 -8.97
CA THR A 126 9.33 31.92 -9.05
C THR A 126 9.28 30.92 -7.90
N LEU A 127 8.95 31.35 -6.70
CA LEU A 127 8.82 30.45 -5.55
C LEU A 127 7.68 29.47 -5.75
N LEU A 128 6.53 29.92 -6.26
CA LEU A 128 5.37 29.08 -6.55
C LEU A 128 5.66 28.10 -7.70
N GLU A 129 6.23 28.60 -8.80
CA GLU A 129 6.62 27.76 -9.95
C GLU A 129 7.66 26.71 -9.56
N TRP A 130 8.61 27.06 -8.69
CA TRP A 130 9.62 26.13 -8.18
C TRP A 130 9.02 25.05 -7.26
N GLN A 131 8.08 25.42 -6.41
CA GLN A 131 7.37 24.44 -5.58
C GLN A 131 6.57 23.46 -6.44
N GLU A 132 5.89 23.95 -7.47
CA GLU A 132 5.14 23.11 -8.38
C GLU A 132 6.06 22.20 -9.22
N LEU A 133 7.18 22.74 -9.72
CA LEU A 133 8.20 21.93 -10.40
C LEU A 133 8.76 20.83 -9.48
N ALA A 134 9.10 21.16 -8.23
CA ALA A 134 9.58 20.17 -7.27
C ALA A 134 8.56 19.05 -7.03
N ARG A 135 7.27 19.40 -6.91
CA ARG A 135 6.18 18.44 -6.77
C ARG A 135 6.05 17.51 -7.99
N ARG A 136 6.08 18.07 -9.22
CA ARG A 136 6.00 17.29 -10.46
C ARG A 136 7.23 16.42 -10.66
N SER A 137 8.43 16.97 -10.41
CA SER A 137 9.69 16.22 -10.47
C SER A 137 9.68 15.02 -9.53
N HIS A 138 9.15 15.19 -8.32
CA HIS A 138 9.01 14.10 -7.36
C HIS A 138 8.06 13.01 -7.89
N SER A 139 6.95 13.41 -8.55
CA SER A 139 6.05 12.47 -9.20
C SER A 139 6.71 11.72 -10.36
N ILE A 140 7.53 12.40 -11.17
CA ILE A 140 8.26 11.80 -12.30
C ILE A 140 9.31 10.82 -11.79
N ILE A 141 10.14 11.20 -10.80
CA ILE A 141 11.12 10.31 -10.16
C ILE A 141 10.43 9.04 -9.67
N SER A 142 9.30 9.23 -9.03
CA SER A 142 8.50 8.16 -8.46
C SER A 142 7.95 7.19 -9.51
N SER A 143 7.46 7.71 -10.64
CA SER A 143 6.82 6.90 -11.69
C SER A 143 7.84 6.22 -12.62
N THR A 144 9.02 6.82 -12.84
CA THR A 144 10.00 6.35 -13.82
C THR A 144 11.14 5.55 -13.19
N ILE A 145 11.75 6.06 -12.14
CA ILE A 145 12.93 5.42 -11.52
C ILE A 145 12.51 4.41 -10.45
N GLY A 146 11.45 4.67 -9.70
CA GLY A 146 11.04 3.90 -8.53
C GLY A 146 12.20 3.79 -7.53
N SER A 147 12.09 4.25 -6.30
CA SER A 147 13.20 4.11 -5.38
C SER A 147 13.34 2.65 -4.94
N LYS A 148 14.36 1.93 -5.43
CA LYS A 148 14.82 0.70 -4.77
C LYS A 148 15.44 1.14 -3.44
N LEU A 149 14.79 0.85 -2.32
CA LEU A 149 15.50 0.80 -1.05
C LEU A 149 16.55 -0.30 -1.18
N ASN A 150 17.79 0.02 -0.84
CA ASN A 150 18.92 -0.91 -0.84
C ASN A 150 18.53 -2.18 -0.11
N SER A 151 18.16 -3.21 -0.85
CA SER A 151 18.05 -4.55 -0.32
C SER A 151 19.32 -5.29 -0.67
N ASP A 152 19.98 -5.83 0.34
CA ASP A 152 20.99 -6.85 0.16
C ASP A 152 20.50 -7.93 -0.81
N ARG A 153 21.40 -8.32 -1.71
CA ARG A 153 21.19 -9.32 -2.75
C ARG A 153 20.71 -10.63 -2.18
N SER A 154 19.41 -10.86 -2.12
CA SER A 154 18.83 -12.20 -2.09
C SER A 154 17.39 -12.15 -2.59
N GLU A 155 17.21 -12.80 -3.71
CA GLU A 155 16.02 -13.40 -4.31
C GLU A 155 14.73 -13.30 -3.47
N ALA A 156 13.81 -12.55 -3.97
CA ALA A 156 12.37 -12.68 -3.96
C ALA A 156 11.76 -11.28 -3.94
N SER A 157 10.91 -11.04 -4.88
CA SER A 157 10.01 -9.92 -5.04
C SER A 157 9.60 -9.23 -3.74
N ASP A 158 10.43 -8.30 -3.26
CA ASP A 158 9.95 -7.27 -2.37
C ASP A 158 9.03 -6.39 -3.21
N TYR A 159 7.73 -6.49 -2.98
CA TYR A 159 6.72 -5.73 -3.71
C TYR A 159 6.93 -4.26 -3.47
N TYR A 160 7.40 -3.60 -4.49
CA TYR A 160 7.57 -2.17 -4.49
C TYR A 160 6.29 -1.54 -5.03
N PHE A 161 5.50 -0.97 -4.15
CA PHE A 161 4.45 -0.06 -4.57
C PHE A 161 5.13 1.20 -5.08
N GLY A 162 5.20 1.32 -6.41
CA GLY A 162 5.84 2.46 -7.05
C GLY A 162 5.32 3.77 -6.45
N ALA A 163 6.23 4.70 -6.25
CA ALA A 163 6.03 5.99 -5.63
C ALA A 163 5.04 6.94 -6.34
N SER A 164 4.22 6.42 -7.25
CA SER A 164 3.15 7.15 -7.94
C SER A 164 2.07 7.73 -7.01
N TYR A 165 2.17 7.48 -5.71
CA TYR A 165 1.19 7.93 -4.71
C TYR A 165 1.57 9.22 -3.98
N ASN A 166 2.73 9.78 -4.24
CA ASN A 166 3.15 11.01 -3.59
C ASN A 166 2.47 12.24 -4.20
N HIS A 167 1.25 12.51 -3.79
CA HIS A 167 0.69 13.85 -3.86
C HIS A 167 1.35 14.67 -2.74
N GLY A 168 2.45 15.35 -3.08
CA GLY A 168 3.33 15.99 -2.13
C GLY A 168 2.73 17.20 -1.41
N SER A 169 1.77 16.97 -0.55
CA SER A 169 1.41 17.92 0.50
C SER A 169 2.10 17.49 1.79
N VAL A 170 3.32 17.95 1.99
CA VAL A 170 3.97 17.87 3.29
C VAL A 170 3.28 18.88 4.18
N LEU A 171 2.24 18.46 4.90
CA LEU A 171 1.67 19.30 5.94
C LEU A 171 2.65 19.39 7.10
N PRO A 172 2.81 20.56 7.71
CA PRO A 172 3.58 20.66 8.95
C PRO A 172 2.90 19.77 9.99
N PRO A 173 3.69 19.01 10.78
CA PRO A 173 3.13 18.17 11.84
C PRO A 173 2.30 19.03 12.79
N PRO A 174 1.11 18.59 13.19
CA PRO A 174 0.32 19.29 14.19
C PRO A 174 1.13 19.47 15.47
N SER A 175 0.98 20.61 16.12
CA SER A 175 1.66 20.93 17.40
C SER A 175 1.39 19.91 18.53
N ILE A 176 0.35 19.11 18.40
CA ILE A 176 -0.03 18.03 19.33
C ILE A 176 0.99 16.89 19.37
N LEU A 177 1.77 16.70 18.31
CA LEU A 177 2.74 15.62 18.20
C LEU A 177 4.13 15.99 18.75
N SER A 178 4.25 17.06 19.53
CA SER A 178 5.54 17.56 20.06
C SER A 178 6.09 16.78 21.27
N SER A 179 5.62 15.58 21.54
CA SER A 179 6.08 14.77 22.68
C SER A 179 7.39 14.06 22.35
N LYS A 180 8.49 14.55 22.90
CA LYS A 180 9.77 13.83 22.84
C LYS A 180 9.70 12.53 23.62
N LEU A 181 10.19 11.46 23.02
CA LEU A 181 10.27 10.16 23.67
C LEU A 181 11.49 10.12 24.61
N SER A 182 11.31 9.62 25.82
CA SER A 182 12.39 9.40 26.77
C SER A 182 13.07 8.04 26.56
N ILE A 183 13.61 7.83 25.35
CA ILE A 183 14.40 6.64 24.99
C ILE A 183 15.79 7.07 24.52
N ASN A 184 16.80 6.24 24.80
CA ASN A 184 18.19 6.58 24.51
C ASN A 184 18.64 6.19 23.09
N ASN A 185 17.86 5.35 22.40
CA ASN A 185 18.16 4.83 21.05
C ASN A 185 17.01 5.15 20.10
N ASP A 186 17.21 4.87 18.82
CA ASP A 186 16.19 5.00 17.80
C ASP A 186 14.92 4.17 18.12
N LEU A 187 13.79 4.64 17.60
CA LEU A 187 12.53 3.92 17.55
C LEU A 187 12.57 2.95 16.36
N ASN A 188 12.51 1.64 16.63
CA ASN A 188 12.56 0.60 15.61
C ASN A 188 11.16 0.05 15.31
N ILE A 189 10.73 0.15 14.06
CA ILE A 189 9.39 -0.25 13.62
C ILE A 189 9.49 -1.30 12.52
N LEU A 190 8.81 -2.43 12.71
CA LEU A 190 8.67 -3.49 11.71
C LEU A 190 7.28 -3.40 11.07
N VAL A 191 7.21 -3.27 9.75
CA VAL A 191 5.95 -3.04 9.03
C VAL A 191 5.83 -3.87 7.75
N HIS A 192 4.63 -3.94 7.22
CA HIS A 192 4.36 -4.48 5.88
C HIS A 192 4.70 -3.44 4.80
N ALA A 193 5.11 -3.91 3.63
CA ALA A 193 5.36 -3.05 2.46
C ALA A 193 4.05 -2.74 1.73
N ASP A 194 3.26 -1.78 2.24
CA ASP A 194 1.99 -1.32 1.66
C ASP A 194 1.88 0.22 1.64
N PRO A 195 0.88 0.80 0.97
CA PRO A 195 0.75 2.24 0.82
C PRO A 195 0.71 3.02 2.15
N THR A 196 0.07 2.50 3.20
CA THR A 196 -0.01 3.20 4.49
C THR A 196 1.36 3.28 5.16
N PHE A 197 2.10 2.18 5.20
CA PHE A 197 3.44 2.17 5.79
C PHE A 197 4.48 2.87 4.91
N MET A 198 4.24 2.92 3.60
CA MET A 198 5.03 3.78 2.72
C MET A 198 4.79 5.26 3.00
N ALA A 199 3.53 5.67 3.24
CA ALA A 199 3.22 7.02 3.69
C ALA A 199 3.87 7.34 5.05
N MET A 200 3.86 6.40 6.00
CA MET A 200 4.59 6.49 7.26
C MET A 200 6.09 6.72 7.03
N HIS A 201 6.69 6.00 6.08
CA HIS A 201 8.10 6.17 5.73
C HIS A 201 8.41 7.56 5.13
N VAL A 202 7.54 8.09 4.28
CA VAL A 202 7.65 9.46 3.73
C VAL A 202 7.66 10.50 4.87
N LEU A 203 6.86 10.28 5.90
CA LEU A 203 6.75 11.16 7.08
C LEU A 203 7.85 10.92 8.14
N LYS A 204 8.79 10.01 7.90
CA LYS A 204 9.85 9.61 8.86
C LYS A 204 10.54 10.82 9.53
N LYS A 205 11.00 11.78 8.73
CA LYS A 205 11.72 12.97 9.28
C LYS A 205 10.84 13.83 10.18
N GLN A 206 9.55 13.88 9.92
CA GLN A 206 8.59 14.58 10.76
C GLN A 206 8.43 13.85 12.09
N PHE A 207 8.31 12.53 12.07
CA PHE A 207 8.27 11.71 13.28
C PHE A 207 9.57 11.83 14.09
N GLU A 208 10.74 11.83 13.45
CA GLU A 208 12.02 12.06 14.11
C GLU A 208 12.06 13.42 14.84
N THR A 209 11.52 14.46 14.21
CA THR A 209 11.40 15.79 14.83
C THR A 209 10.45 15.79 16.02
N ILE A 210 9.29 15.14 15.88
CA ILE A 210 8.26 15.06 16.92
C ILE A 210 8.75 14.27 18.12
N PHE A 211 9.31 13.09 17.85
CA PHE A 211 9.75 12.16 18.90
C PHE A 211 11.10 12.55 19.51
N GLY A 212 11.89 13.36 18.82
CA GLY A 212 13.22 13.78 19.26
C GLY A 212 14.26 12.65 19.22
N VAL A 213 13.96 11.54 18.52
CA VAL A 213 14.83 10.37 18.34
C VAL A 213 14.79 9.92 16.88
N GLY A 214 15.80 9.18 16.42
CA GLY A 214 15.77 8.56 15.10
C GLY A 214 14.64 7.52 14.99
N VAL A 215 14.08 7.37 13.80
CA VAL A 215 13.06 6.35 13.50
C VAL A 215 13.62 5.40 12.45
N GLN A 216 13.70 4.11 12.76
CA GLN A 216 14.14 3.07 11.83
C GLN A 216 12.96 2.18 11.48
N GLY A 217 12.51 2.26 10.23
CA GLY A 217 11.46 1.41 9.69
C GLY A 217 12.02 0.28 8.83
N ARG A 218 11.56 -0.96 9.06
CA ARG A 218 11.84 -2.11 8.20
C ARG A 218 10.54 -2.60 7.60
N ALA A 219 10.39 -2.48 6.28
CA ALA A 219 9.21 -2.93 5.54
C ALA A 219 9.50 -4.28 4.86
N LEU A 220 8.61 -5.25 5.02
CA LEU A 220 8.76 -6.61 4.49
C LEU A 220 7.49 -7.04 3.74
N SER A 221 7.62 -8.02 2.84
CA SER A 221 6.47 -8.75 2.28
C SER A 221 5.73 -9.50 3.39
N ILE A 222 4.47 -9.86 3.17
CA ILE A 222 3.62 -10.47 4.19
C ILE A 222 4.23 -11.75 4.79
N ASP A 223 4.80 -12.62 3.95
CA ASP A 223 5.41 -13.88 4.41
C ASP A 223 6.67 -13.64 5.23
N ARG A 224 7.53 -12.73 4.79
CA ARG A 224 8.75 -12.35 5.51
C ARG A 224 8.44 -11.61 6.81
N LEU A 225 7.39 -10.78 6.81
CA LEU A 225 6.93 -10.09 8.00
C LEU A 225 6.53 -11.09 9.09
N ARG A 226 5.72 -12.10 8.74
CA ARG A 226 5.32 -13.14 9.70
C ARG A 226 6.53 -13.90 10.25
N GLN A 227 7.44 -14.32 9.38
CA GLN A 227 8.68 -15.00 9.79
C GLN A 227 9.53 -14.13 10.72
N GLU A 228 9.65 -12.84 10.42
CA GLU A 228 10.42 -11.90 11.24
C GLU A 228 9.78 -11.66 12.61
N ILE A 229 8.43 -11.59 12.70
CA ILE A 229 7.71 -11.51 13.98
C ILE A 229 8.00 -12.73 14.84
N LEU A 230 7.87 -13.92 14.25
CA LEU A 230 8.14 -15.20 14.95
C LEU A 230 9.59 -15.25 15.43
N SER A 231 10.55 -14.96 14.56
CA SER A 231 11.98 -14.96 14.92
C SER A 231 12.30 -13.90 15.98
N ASN A 232 11.69 -12.71 15.92
CA ASN A 232 11.93 -11.65 16.90
C ASN A 232 11.51 -12.04 18.32
N SER A 233 10.45 -12.82 18.46
CA SER A 233 9.95 -13.26 19.77
C SER A 233 10.84 -14.33 20.45
N GLU A 234 11.78 -14.94 19.72
CA GLU A 234 12.73 -15.92 20.25
C GLU A 234 13.96 -15.25 20.90
N PHE A 235 14.16 -13.94 20.68
CA PHE A 235 15.25 -13.22 21.32
C PHE A 235 14.90 -12.84 22.77
N GLU A 236 15.90 -12.76 23.61
CA GLU A 236 15.74 -12.24 24.99
C GLU A 236 15.21 -10.79 25.01
N LYS A 237 15.63 -9.98 24.03
CA LYS A 237 15.16 -8.60 23.84
C LYS A 237 14.73 -8.38 22.41
N SER A 238 13.59 -7.76 22.25
CA SER A 238 13.07 -7.39 20.93
C SER A 238 14.01 -6.44 20.19
N ARG A 239 14.18 -6.68 18.90
CA ARG A 239 14.86 -5.76 17.96
C ARG A 239 13.95 -4.64 17.51
N TYR A 240 12.66 -4.78 17.70
CA TYR A 240 11.64 -3.81 17.30
C TYR A 240 10.85 -3.33 18.50
N ASP A 241 10.47 -2.06 18.47
CA ASP A 241 9.65 -1.43 19.50
C ASP A 241 8.17 -1.52 19.15
N ILE A 242 7.85 -1.40 17.86
CA ILE A 242 6.49 -1.48 17.32
C ILE A 242 6.50 -2.44 16.13
N ILE A 243 5.50 -3.28 16.07
CA ILE A 243 5.31 -4.27 15.00
C ILE A 243 3.92 -4.09 14.38
N ALA A 244 3.85 -3.95 13.06
CA ALA A 244 2.60 -4.08 12.33
C ALA A 244 2.27 -5.56 12.16
N CYS A 245 1.16 -5.98 12.74
CA CYS A 245 0.66 -7.36 12.66
C CYS A 245 -0.61 -7.40 11.79
N ASP A 246 -0.69 -8.37 10.88
CA ASP A 246 -1.90 -8.61 10.10
C ASP A 246 -3.03 -9.09 11.03
N LEU A 247 -4.22 -8.53 10.87
CA LEU A 247 -5.34 -8.75 11.80
C LEU A 247 -5.63 -10.23 12.08
N PRO A 248 -5.65 -11.16 11.11
CA PRO A 248 -5.89 -12.57 11.39
C PRO A 248 -4.81 -13.24 12.25
N TRP A 249 -3.63 -12.67 12.38
CA TRP A 249 -2.55 -13.29 13.18
C TRP A 249 -2.63 -12.97 14.67
N PHE A 250 -3.47 -12.02 15.08
CA PHE A 250 -3.53 -11.59 16.49
C PHE A 250 -3.87 -12.73 17.45
N GLY A 251 -4.78 -13.63 17.08
CA GLY A 251 -5.12 -14.77 17.91
C GLY A 251 -3.91 -15.66 18.21
N GLU A 252 -3.12 -16.01 17.19
CA GLU A 252 -1.89 -16.79 17.33
C GLU A 252 -0.83 -16.04 18.14
N MET A 253 -0.54 -14.80 17.77
CA MET A 253 0.50 -14.01 18.40
C MET A 253 0.21 -13.70 19.87
N ALA A 254 -1.05 -13.47 20.20
CA ALA A 254 -1.50 -13.21 21.57
C ALA A 254 -1.51 -14.49 22.41
N SER A 255 -2.01 -15.62 21.87
CA SER A 255 -2.03 -16.89 22.59
C SER A 255 -0.63 -17.40 22.93
N ASP A 256 0.34 -17.12 22.07
CA ASP A 256 1.75 -17.46 22.25
C ASP A 256 2.50 -16.44 23.14
N GLY A 257 1.81 -15.41 23.66
CA GLY A 257 2.41 -14.39 24.50
C GLY A 257 3.46 -13.51 23.81
N ARG A 258 3.34 -13.32 22.48
CA ARG A 258 4.33 -12.57 21.67
C ARG A 258 4.13 -11.06 21.72
N PHE A 259 2.94 -10.59 22.07
CA PHE A 259 2.60 -9.17 22.21
C PHE A 259 2.14 -8.84 23.63
N LEU A 260 2.34 -7.59 24.03
CA LEU A 260 1.83 -7.08 25.29
C LEU A 260 0.34 -6.77 25.20
N PRO A 261 -0.48 -7.10 26.22
CA PRO A 261 -1.84 -6.58 26.33
C PRO A 261 -1.77 -5.06 26.60
N LEU A 262 -2.66 -4.32 25.94
CA LEU A 262 -2.63 -2.86 25.93
C LEU A 262 -3.70 -2.20 26.85
N ASP A 263 -4.59 -2.98 27.46
CA ASP A 263 -5.76 -2.48 28.20
C ASP A 263 -5.40 -1.52 29.33
N ASP A 264 -4.37 -1.83 30.13
CA ASP A 264 -3.90 -0.95 31.20
C ASP A 264 -3.33 0.36 30.64
N LEU A 265 -2.57 0.30 29.52
CA LEU A 265 -2.02 1.46 28.85
C LEU A 265 -3.11 2.33 28.23
N MET A 266 -4.14 1.71 27.63
CA MET A 266 -5.31 2.40 27.07
C MET A 266 -6.09 3.11 28.18
N SER A 267 -6.37 2.43 29.28
CA SER A 267 -7.12 2.96 30.42
C SER A 267 -6.37 4.13 31.10
N ALA A 268 -5.08 3.96 31.34
CA ALA A 268 -4.24 5.00 31.97
C ALA A 268 -4.09 6.27 31.12
N SER A 269 -4.27 6.19 29.82
CA SER A 269 -4.08 7.31 28.88
C SER A 269 -5.37 7.87 28.30
N ASN A 270 -6.55 7.46 28.77
CA ASN A 270 -7.86 7.83 28.21
C ASN A 270 -7.89 7.66 26.69
N PHE A 271 -7.53 6.46 26.21
CA PHE A 271 -7.43 6.18 24.78
C PHE A 271 -8.82 6.27 24.12
N ASP A 272 -8.91 7.01 23.00
CA ASP A 272 -10.17 7.25 22.27
C ASP A 272 -10.54 6.05 21.39
N ALA A 273 -10.94 4.95 22.01
CA ALA A 273 -11.39 3.74 21.33
C ALA A 273 -12.69 3.93 20.51
N PRO A 274 -13.68 4.74 20.96
CA PRO A 274 -14.93 4.94 20.22
C PRO A 274 -14.77 5.59 18.84
N ASP A 275 -13.67 6.28 18.57
CA ASP A 275 -13.39 6.86 17.24
C ASP A 275 -12.97 5.81 16.21
N PHE A 276 -12.60 4.60 16.63
CA PHE A 276 -12.23 3.53 15.72
C PHE A 276 -13.43 2.74 15.22
N HIS A 277 -13.32 2.18 14.02
CA HIS A 277 -14.25 1.17 13.53
C HIS A 277 -14.22 -0.02 14.51
N PRO A 278 -15.36 -0.41 15.12
CA PRO A 278 -15.39 -1.44 16.17
C PRO A 278 -14.79 -2.78 15.71
N GLU A 279 -15.11 -3.19 14.47
CA GLU A 279 -14.63 -4.45 13.90
C GLU A 279 -13.09 -4.47 13.74
N ALA A 280 -12.48 -3.30 13.47
CA ALA A 280 -11.03 -3.19 13.36
C ALA A 280 -10.36 -3.34 14.74
N LEU A 281 -10.92 -2.74 15.80
CA LEU A 281 -10.41 -2.94 17.16
C LEU A 281 -10.62 -4.39 17.60
N ALA A 282 -11.81 -4.95 17.40
CA ALA A 282 -12.14 -6.32 17.79
C ALA A 282 -11.21 -7.34 17.12
N SER A 283 -10.78 -7.10 15.86
CA SER A 283 -9.86 -7.98 15.14
C SER A 283 -8.46 -8.07 15.75
N ALA A 284 -8.05 -7.10 16.59
CA ALA A 284 -6.78 -7.12 17.31
C ALA A 284 -6.96 -7.45 18.82
N ARG A 285 -8.08 -8.10 19.16
CA ARG A 285 -8.38 -8.61 20.51
C ARG A 285 -8.29 -10.13 20.55
N TYR A 286 -7.93 -10.64 21.71
CA TYR A 286 -7.93 -12.07 22.00
C TYR A 286 -8.23 -12.28 23.49
N ASN A 287 -9.14 -13.22 23.78
CA ASN A 287 -9.60 -13.49 25.15
C ASN A 287 -9.96 -12.22 25.95
N GLY A 288 -10.68 -11.29 25.32
CA GLY A 288 -11.13 -10.04 25.94
C GLY A 288 -10.08 -8.96 26.12
N GLN A 289 -8.81 -9.21 25.77
CA GLN A 289 -7.70 -8.24 25.88
C GLN A 289 -7.32 -7.66 24.51
N GLN A 290 -6.95 -6.38 24.48
CA GLN A 290 -6.48 -5.68 23.29
C GLN A 290 -4.97 -5.84 23.15
N TYR A 291 -4.49 -6.30 21.98
CA TYR A 291 -3.07 -6.51 21.69
C TYR A 291 -2.50 -5.59 20.61
N GLY A 292 -3.35 -4.92 19.86
CA GLY A 292 -2.93 -3.99 18.82
C GLY A 292 -3.90 -2.84 18.62
N ILE A 293 -3.40 -1.71 18.11
CA ILE A 293 -4.22 -0.57 17.72
C ILE A 293 -4.25 -0.50 16.20
N PRO A 294 -5.43 -0.55 15.56
CA PRO A 294 -5.56 -0.50 14.11
C PRO A 294 -4.95 0.77 13.52
N VAL A 295 -4.19 0.63 12.46
CA VAL A 295 -3.69 1.74 11.63
C VAL A 295 -4.36 1.74 10.27
N GLN A 296 -5.07 0.67 9.94
CA GLN A 296 -5.80 0.44 8.71
C GLN A 296 -7.14 -0.26 8.99
N THR A 297 -8.12 0.06 8.16
CA THR A 297 -9.32 -0.76 7.92
C THR A 297 -9.37 -1.04 6.44
N THR A 298 -9.10 -2.26 6.03
CA THR A 298 -8.93 -2.63 4.62
C THR A 298 -9.86 -3.80 4.25
N PRO A 299 -11.17 -3.57 4.15
CA PRO A 299 -12.06 -4.64 3.71
C PRO A 299 -11.70 -5.11 2.29
N GLU A 300 -11.99 -6.38 2.02
CA GLU A 300 -12.07 -6.85 0.64
C GLU A 300 -13.44 -6.49 0.07
N LEU A 301 -13.45 -5.82 -1.08
CA LEU A 301 -14.64 -5.35 -1.77
C LEU A 301 -14.70 -5.92 -3.19
N LEU A 302 -15.90 -5.99 -3.76
CA LEU A 302 -16.06 -6.17 -5.20
C LEU A 302 -15.94 -4.81 -5.88
N VAL A 303 -14.88 -4.61 -6.68
CA VAL A 303 -14.68 -3.40 -7.47
C VAL A 303 -15.15 -3.62 -8.90
N CYS A 304 -15.86 -2.63 -9.44
CA CYS A 304 -16.48 -2.71 -10.76
C CYS A 304 -16.14 -1.49 -11.62
N ARG A 305 -15.81 -1.70 -12.88
CA ARG A 305 -15.58 -0.67 -13.89
C ARG A 305 -16.92 -0.07 -14.34
N LYS A 306 -17.25 1.13 -13.86
CA LYS A 306 -18.49 1.85 -14.21
C LYS A 306 -18.67 2.06 -15.70
N ASP A 307 -17.61 2.46 -16.37
CA ASP A 307 -17.61 2.75 -17.80
C ASP A 307 -17.91 1.50 -18.63
N ILE A 308 -17.30 0.35 -18.30
CA ILE A 308 -17.53 -0.91 -19.01
C ILE A 308 -18.96 -1.42 -18.73
N LEU A 309 -19.41 -1.40 -17.47
CA LEU A 309 -20.77 -1.81 -17.11
C LEU A 309 -21.81 -0.96 -17.84
N ASN A 310 -21.66 0.37 -17.79
CA ASN A 310 -22.58 1.29 -18.46
C ASN A 310 -22.58 1.11 -19.97
N GLY A 311 -21.40 0.94 -20.58
CA GLY A 311 -21.25 0.70 -22.02
C GLY A 311 -21.95 -0.59 -22.52
N ARG A 312 -22.12 -1.57 -21.63
CA ARG A 312 -22.81 -2.84 -21.91
C ARG A 312 -24.24 -2.89 -21.32
N GLY A 313 -24.75 -1.81 -20.74
CA GLY A 313 -26.07 -1.75 -20.14
C GLY A 313 -26.23 -2.63 -18.91
N LEU A 314 -25.12 -2.96 -18.22
CA LEU A 314 -25.11 -3.83 -17.05
C LEU A 314 -25.20 -3.01 -15.75
N ARG A 315 -25.85 -3.59 -14.74
CA ARG A 315 -25.88 -3.04 -13.38
C ARG A 315 -24.79 -3.69 -12.53
N PRO A 316 -24.23 -2.96 -11.55
CA PRO A 316 -23.34 -3.56 -10.56
C PRO A 316 -24.01 -4.74 -9.85
N PRO A 317 -23.33 -5.89 -9.67
CA PRO A 317 -23.92 -7.09 -9.09
C PRO A 317 -24.22 -6.91 -7.59
N ARG A 318 -25.32 -7.48 -7.13
CA ARG A 318 -25.74 -7.45 -5.72
C ARG A 318 -25.76 -8.84 -5.10
N THR A 319 -25.90 -9.86 -5.92
CA THR A 319 -25.91 -11.26 -5.50
C THR A 319 -24.77 -12.02 -6.14
N ILE A 320 -24.45 -13.18 -5.60
CA ILE A 320 -23.46 -14.10 -6.18
C ILE A 320 -23.87 -14.51 -7.60
N GLU A 321 -25.15 -14.73 -7.84
CA GLU A 321 -25.69 -15.05 -9.16
C GLU A 321 -25.51 -13.87 -10.15
N ASP A 322 -25.80 -12.63 -9.70
CA ASP A 322 -25.53 -11.43 -10.51
C ASP A 322 -24.06 -11.34 -10.87
N THR A 323 -23.16 -11.68 -9.94
CA THR A 323 -21.71 -11.62 -10.17
C THR A 323 -21.28 -12.58 -11.28
N ILE A 324 -21.76 -13.80 -11.27
CA ILE A 324 -21.53 -14.77 -12.35
C ILE A 324 -22.07 -14.22 -13.67
N ASN A 325 -23.29 -13.72 -13.69
CA ASN A 325 -23.93 -13.21 -14.90
C ASN A 325 -23.19 -11.99 -15.48
N VAL A 326 -22.77 -11.06 -14.62
CA VAL A 326 -21.97 -9.89 -15.02
C VAL A 326 -20.59 -10.35 -15.52
N ALA A 327 -19.89 -11.23 -14.79
CA ALA A 327 -18.60 -11.75 -15.21
C ALA A 327 -18.67 -12.44 -16.59
N ARG A 328 -19.70 -13.26 -16.84
CA ARG A 328 -19.95 -13.91 -18.13
C ARG A 328 -20.14 -12.90 -19.26
N GLN A 329 -20.96 -11.87 -19.05
CA GLN A 329 -21.25 -10.85 -20.06
C GLN A 329 -20.07 -9.91 -20.33
N LEU A 330 -19.18 -9.72 -19.34
CA LEU A 330 -17.97 -8.92 -19.49
C LEU A 330 -16.82 -9.70 -20.15
N HIS A 331 -16.83 -11.03 -20.06
CA HIS A 331 -15.75 -11.88 -20.55
C HIS A 331 -15.66 -11.88 -22.08
N ASP A 332 -14.63 -11.23 -22.60
CA ASP A 332 -14.35 -11.11 -24.03
C ASP A 332 -12.85 -11.30 -24.30
N PRO A 333 -12.39 -12.56 -24.40
CA PRO A 333 -10.97 -12.85 -24.62
C PRO A 333 -10.41 -12.28 -25.94
N PHE A 334 -11.27 -12.02 -26.94
CA PHE A 334 -10.85 -11.45 -28.21
C PHE A 334 -10.46 -9.96 -28.06
N GLU A 335 -11.14 -9.24 -27.17
CA GLU A 335 -10.82 -7.86 -26.80
C GLU A 335 -9.80 -7.78 -25.65
N GLY A 336 -9.27 -8.91 -25.19
CA GLY A 336 -8.33 -8.99 -24.07
C GLY A 336 -8.95 -8.67 -22.70
N LEU A 337 -10.31 -8.72 -22.60
CA LEU A 337 -11.05 -8.43 -21.38
C LEU A 337 -11.54 -9.73 -20.74
N SER A 338 -11.14 -9.99 -19.51
CA SER A 338 -11.75 -11.05 -18.70
C SER A 338 -12.87 -10.49 -17.83
N GLY A 339 -13.81 -11.34 -17.44
CA GLY A 339 -14.97 -10.94 -16.66
C GLY A 339 -14.58 -10.50 -15.25
N ILE A 340 -13.83 -11.36 -14.53
CA ILE A 340 -13.53 -11.18 -13.10
C ILE A 340 -12.14 -11.65 -12.72
N ALA A 341 -11.49 -10.94 -11.77
CA ALA A 341 -10.28 -11.38 -11.10
C ALA A 341 -10.48 -11.54 -9.57
N TRP A 342 -9.78 -12.51 -9.00
CA TRP A 342 -9.84 -12.86 -7.59
C TRP A 342 -8.54 -13.56 -7.15
N ASN A 343 -8.30 -13.77 -5.85
CA ASN A 343 -7.13 -14.52 -5.39
C ASN A 343 -7.33 -16.01 -5.61
N ALA A 344 -6.57 -16.59 -6.50
CA ALA A 344 -6.65 -18.01 -6.81
C ALA A 344 -5.32 -18.77 -6.67
N ALA A 345 -4.23 -18.08 -6.33
CA ALA A 345 -2.95 -18.73 -6.08
C ALA A 345 -3.06 -19.71 -4.90
N ARG A 346 -2.33 -20.82 -4.99
CA ARG A 346 -2.33 -21.90 -4.00
C ARG A 346 -1.97 -21.39 -2.60
N GLY A 347 -2.63 -21.93 -1.59
CA GLY A 347 -2.41 -21.62 -0.18
C GLY A 347 -3.18 -20.38 0.29
N THR A 348 -2.56 -19.52 1.07
CA THR A 348 -3.28 -18.42 1.76
C THR A 348 -4.07 -17.49 0.85
N PRO A 349 -3.63 -17.11 -0.38
CA PRO A 349 -4.44 -16.24 -1.23
C PRO A 349 -5.81 -16.80 -1.54
N LEU A 350 -5.87 -18.04 -2.05
CA LEU A 350 -7.16 -18.70 -2.36
C LEU A 350 -7.95 -19.02 -1.09
N GLY A 351 -7.25 -19.39 0.00
CA GLY A 351 -7.92 -19.65 1.28
C GLY A 351 -8.69 -18.43 1.79
N HIS A 352 -8.10 -17.23 1.72
CA HIS A 352 -8.81 -15.99 2.07
C HIS A 352 -10.05 -15.77 1.19
N SER A 353 -9.92 -15.90 -0.12
CA SER A 353 -11.07 -15.78 -1.03
C SER A 353 -12.17 -16.77 -0.69
N PHE A 354 -11.80 -18.01 -0.36
CA PHE A 354 -12.77 -19.05 0.00
C PHE A 354 -13.54 -18.69 1.27
N LEU A 355 -12.85 -18.31 2.34
CA LEU A 355 -13.48 -17.95 3.61
C LEU A 355 -14.41 -16.72 3.46
N PHE A 356 -13.99 -15.74 2.66
CA PHE A 356 -14.78 -14.54 2.44
C PHE A 356 -16.05 -14.80 1.67
N VAL A 357 -15.98 -15.59 0.60
CA VAL A 357 -17.15 -15.96 -0.18
C VAL A 357 -18.06 -16.91 0.59
N MET A 358 -17.49 -17.83 1.38
CA MET A 358 -18.28 -18.69 2.29
C MET A 358 -19.06 -17.84 3.30
N GLY A 359 -18.43 -16.78 3.84
CA GLY A 359 -19.09 -15.77 4.64
C GLY A 359 -20.21 -15.04 3.89
N ALA A 360 -20.00 -14.71 2.61
CA ALA A 360 -21.04 -14.10 1.77
C ALA A 360 -22.22 -15.05 1.48
N PHE A 361 -22.02 -16.35 1.55
CA PHE A 361 -23.11 -17.35 1.60
C PHE A 361 -23.76 -17.49 2.98
N GLY A 362 -23.31 -16.72 3.98
CA GLY A 362 -23.90 -16.71 5.32
C GLY A 362 -23.34 -17.75 6.29
N GLN A 363 -22.18 -18.36 6.00
CA GLN A 363 -21.56 -19.35 6.85
C GLN A 363 -20.10 -18.96 7.18
N PRO A 364 -19.76 -18.74 8.46
CA PRO A 364 -18.37 -18.64 8.90
C PRO A 364 -17.61 -19.95 8.70
N VAL A 365 -16.28 -19.88 8.60
CA VAL A 365 -15.43 -21.09 8.52
C VAL A 365 -15.46 -21.93 9.78
N LEU A 366 -15.76 -21.33 10.93
CA LEU A 366 -16.01 -22.01 12.20
C LEU A 366 -17.51 -21.97 12.54
N ASN A 367 -17.95 -22.84 13.42
CA ASN A 367 -19.35 -22.95 13.86
C ASN A 367 -19.72 -21.85 14.89
N LEU A 368 -19.55 -20.58 14.48
CA LEU A 368 -19.76 -19.42 15.34
C LEU A 368 -21.23 -19.25 15.74
N LYS A 369 -21.47 -18.70 16.93
CA LYS A 369 -22.81 -18.29 17.37
C LYS A 369 -23.31 -17.11 16.55
N SER A 370 -24.55 -17.19 16.04
CA SER A 370 -25.20 -16.07 15.36
C SER A 370 -25.56 -14.98 16.39
N VAL A 371 -25.33 -13.72 16.00
CA VAL A 371 -25.71 -12.51 16.72
C VAL A 371 -26.50 -11.58 15.78
N GLU A 372 -27.04 -10.47 16.28
CA GLU A 372 -27.92 -9.58 15.52
C GLU A 372 -27.25 -9.06 14.21
N THR A 373 -25.97 -8.72 14.29
CA THR A 373 -25.21 -8.13 13.17
C THR A 373 -24.29 -9.11 12.44
N GLY A 374 -24.41 -10.44 12.69
CA GLY A 374 -23.58 -11.46 12.04
C GLY A 374 -23.27 -12.63 12.95
N PHE A 375 -22.01 -12.82 13.31
CA PHE A 375 -21.55 -13.93 14.15
C PHE A 375 -20.54 -13.45 15.20
N ASP A 376 -20.57 -14.08 16.37
CA ASP A 376 -19.62 -13.79 17.44
C ASP A 376 -18.27 -14.46 17.13
N GLY A 377 -17.30 -13.66 16.77
CA GLY A 377 -15.92 -14.09 16.48
C GLY A 377 -14.96 -13.95 17.66
N GLU A 378 -15.43 -13.43 18.82
CA GLU A 378 -14.58 -13.18 20.00
C GLU A 378 -14.79 -14.23 21.11
N ASN A 379 -16.04 -14.65 21.35
CA ASN A 379 -16.39 -15.52 22.47
C ASN A 379 -16.65 -16.95 21.98
N LEU A 380 -15.60 -17.71 21.70
CA LEU A 380 -15.67 -19.07 21.21
C LEU A 380 -15.45 -20.08 22.34
N ASP A 381 -16.30 -21.10 22.39
CA ASP A 381 -16.20 -22.23 23.30
C ASP A 381 -16.62 -23.54 22.62
N GLY A 382 -15.98 -24.66 22.98
CA GLY A 382 -16.37 -26.00 22.55
C GLY A 382 -16.65 -26.11 21.04
N GLU A 383 -17.88 -26.52 20.70
CA GLU A 383 -18.30 -26.74 19.31
C GLU A 383 -18.25 -25.47 18.41
N ASN A 384 -18.09 -24.27 18.97
CA ASN A 384 -17.88 -23.07 18.15
C ASN A 384 -16.54 -23.08 17.41
N TYR A 385 -15.59 -23.87 17.85
CA TYR A 385 -14.31 -24.06 17.16
C TYR A 385 -14.36 -25.07 16.02
N ARG A 386 -15.51 -25.79 15.84
CA ARG A 386 -15.63 -26.78 14.76
C ARG A 386 -15.55 -26.13 13.38
N PRO A 387 -14.65 -26.58 12.47
CA PRO A 387 -14.64 -26.15 11.08
C PRO A 387 -15.90 -26.57 10.32
N MET A 388 -16.33 -25.76 9.35
CA MET A 388 -17.60 -25.90 8.65
C MET A 388 -17.43 -26.13 7.13
N PHE A 389 -16.35 -26.80 6.71
CA PHE A 389 -16.14 -27.11 5.29
C PHE A 389 -17.14 -28.18 4.76
N ASP A 390 -17.82 -28.88 5.63
CA ASP A 390 -18.87 -29.85 5.28
C ASP A 390 -20.26 -29.22 5.11
N SER A 391 -20.38 -27.88 5.22
CA SER A 391 -21.65 -27.17 5.04
C SER A 391 -22.05 -27.03 3.56
N ASP A 392 -23.36 -26.85 3.31
CA ASP A 392 -23.89 -26.53 1.97
C ASP A 392 -23.30 -25.23 1.42
N GLN A 393 -23.05 -24.24 2.30
CA GLN A 393 -22.45 -22.95 1.93
C GLN A 393 -21.01 -23.11 1.47
N ALA A 394 -20.21 -23.99 2.11
CA ALA A 394 -18.88 -24.32 1.64
C ALA A 394 -18.91 -24.98 0.25
N ARG A 395 -19.86 -25.88 0.02
CA ARG A 395 -20.09 -26.50 -1.29
C ARG A 395 -20.46 -25.46 -2.35
N ASN A 396 -21.43 -24.59 -2.04
CA ASN A 396 -21.83 -23.51 -2.93
C ASN A 396 -20.66 -22.56 -3.27
N THR A 397 -19.80 -22.30 -2.30
CA THR A 397 -18.57 -21.52 -2.48
C THR A 397 -17.59 -22.18 -3.44
N ALA A 398 -17.38 -23.49 -3.29
CA ALA A 398 -16.51 -24.25 -4.18
C ALA A 398 -17.04 -24.27 -5.63
N GLU A 399 -18.33 -24.50 -5.82
CA GLU A 399 -18.95 -24.46 -7.15
C GLU A 399 -18.93 -23.05 -7.76
N TYR A 400 -19.11 -22.01 -6.93
CA TYR A 400 -18.99 -20.62 -7.38
C TYR A 400 -17.60 -20.33 -7.97
N PHE A 401 -16.51 -20.73 -7.30
CA PHE A 401 -15.17 -20.52 -7.84
C PHE A 401 -14.89 -21.35 -9.11
N LYS A 402 -15.45 -22.55 -9.23
CA LYS A 402 -15.38 -23.32 -10.48
C LYS A 402 -16.07 -22.60 -11.65
N GLU A 403 -17.21 -21.98 -11.37
CA GLU A 403 -17.91 -21.18 -12.39
C GLU A 403 -17.12 -19.91 -12.74
N LEU A 404 -16.60 -19.18 -11.75
CA LEU A 404 -15.81 -17.98 -12.00
C LEU A 404 -14.53 -18.24 -12.78
N LEU A 405 -13.94 -19.42 -12.64
CA LEU A 405 -12.72 -19.79 -13.37
C LEU A 405 -12.89 -19.64 -14.88
N GLN A 406 -14.10 -19.89 -15.41
CA GLN A 406 -14.40 -19.80 -16.83
C GLN A 406 -14.35 -18.36 -17.37
N TYR A 407 -14.56 -17.36 -16.51
CA TYR A 407 -14.61 -15.93 -16.88
C TYR A 407 -13.40 -15.16 -16.37
N SER A 408 -12.39 -15.86 -15.86
CA SER A 408 -11.20 -15.29 -15.25
C SER A 408 -10.05 -15.13 -16.25
N PRO A 409 -9.04 -14.28 -15.95
CA PRO A 409 -7.86 -14.14 -16.79
C PRO A 409 -7.08 -15.45 -16.94
N PRO A 410 -6.40 -15.67 -18.08
CA PRO A 410 -5.43 -16.74 -18.20
C PRO A 410 -4.39 -16.65 -17.07
N GLY A 411 -4.09 -17.78 -16.41
CA GLY A 411 -3.15 -17.82 -15.29
C GLY A 411 -3.69 -17.35 -13.95
N ILE A 412 -5.02 -17.20 -13.82
CA ILE A 412 -5.67 -16.79 -12.55
C ILE A 412 -5.22 -17.65 -11.35
N LEU A 413 -4.97 -18.95 -11.54
CA LEU A 413 -4.52 -19.88 -10.49
C LEU A 413 -3.13 -19.57 -9.90
N ASN A 414 -2.42 -18.60 -10.48
CA ASN A 414 -1.17 -18.05 -9.94
C ASN A 414 -1.32 -16.62 -9.44
N MET A 415 -2.52 -16.03 -9.46
CA MET A 415 -2.75 -14.65 -9.04
C MET A 415 -3.04 -14.57 -7.54
N SER A 416 -2.34 -13.66 -6.89
CA SER A 416 -2.54 -13.27 -5.50
C SER A 416 -3.03 -11.81 -5.41
N TRP A 417 -2.93 -11.19 -4.23
CA TRP A 417 -3.50 -9.86 -3.96
C TRP A 417 -3.06 -8.79 -4.96
N TYR A 418 -1.76 -8.72 -5.25
CA TYR A 418 -1.21 -7.66 -6.11
C TYR A 418 -1.56 -7.89 -7.58
N GLU A 419 -1.39 -9.11 -8.08
CA GLU A 419 -1.63 -9.45 -9.49
C GLU A 419 -3.07 -9.19 -9.90
N ARG A 420 -4.06 -9.56 -9.06
CA ARG A 420 -5.48 -9.28 -9.34
C ARG A 420 -5.79 -7.77 -9.34
N ALA A 421 -5.26 -7.03 -8.37
CA ALA A 421 -5.47 -5.58 -8.29
C ALA A 421 -4.80 -4.86 -9.48
N ARG A 422 -3.61 -5.29 -9.87
CA ARG A 422 -2.90 -4.81 -11.05
C ARG A 422 -3.69 -5.14 -12.33
N CYS A 423 -4.22 -6.36 -12.44
CA CYS A 423 -5.05 -6.77 -13.58
C CYS A 423 -6.26 -5.84 -13.76
N TYR A 424 -6.93 -5.46 -12.65
CA TYR A 424 -8.01 -4.48 -12.65
C TYR A 424 -7.51 -3.07 -13.02
N ALA A 425 -6.41 -2.61 -12.42
CA ALA A 425 -5.81 -1.31 -12.68
C ALA A 425 -5.37 -1.14 -14.15
N GLU A 426 -4.91 -2.21 -14.80
CA GLU A 426 -4.53 -2.24 -16.22
C GLU A 426 -5.74 -2.38 -17.16
N GLY A 427 -6.96 -2.48 -16.65
CA GLY A 427 -8.18 -2.61 -17.45
C GLY A 427 -8.40 -3.98 -18.11
N LYS A 428 -7.69 -5.00 -17.65
CA LYS A 428 -7.78 -6.38 -18.19
C LYS A 428 -9.00 -7.16 -17.68
N VAL A 429 -9.68 -6.65 -16.67
CA VAL A 429 -10.91 -7.24 -16.12
C VAL A 429 -11.97 -6.16 -15.87
N GLY A 430 -13.25 -6.53 -16.00
CA GLY A 430 -14.37 -5.64 -15.76
C GLY A 430 -14.73 -5.51 -14.28
N ILE A 431 -14.58 -6.58 -13.49
CA ILE A 431 -14.81 -6.60 -12.04
C ILE A 431 -13.69 -7.39 -11.35
N ALA A 432 -13.44 -7.09 -10.07
CA ALA A 432 -12.48 -7.85 -9.26
C ALA A 432 -12.85 -7.84 -7.78
N TYR A 433 -12.57 -8.92 -7.06
CA TYR A 433 -12.45 -8.85 -5.62
C TYR A 433 -11.10 -8.20 -5.28
N CYS A 434 -11.09 -7.13 -4.49
CA CYS A 434 -9.89 -6.36 -4.22
C CYS A 434 -9.86 -5.84 -2.78
N ALA A 435 -8.76 -6.08 -2.07
CA ALA A 435 -8.53 -5.44 -0.79
C ALA A 435 -8.30 -3.94 -0.98
N THR A 436 -9.00 -3.11 -0.20
CA THR A 436 -8.98 -1.65 -0.35
C THR A 436 -7.61 -1.02 -0.16
N LEU A 437 -6.71 -1.69 0.56
CA LEU A 437 -5.32 -1.24 0.69
C LEU A 437 -4.59 -1.11 -0.66
N LEU A 438 -5.03 -1.86 -1.69
CA LEU A 438 -4.47 -1.84 -3.04
C LEU A 438 -5.17 -0.86 -3.99
N ALA A 439 -6.24 -0.21 -3.55
CA ALA A 439 -6.98 0.76 -4.34
C ALA A 439 -6.13 1.92 -4.89
N PRO A 440 -5.06 2.38 -4.23
CA PRO A 440 -4.17 3.37 -4.81
C PRO A 440 -3.65 3.02 -6.20
N LEU A 441 -3.50 1.74 -6.56
CA LEU A 441 -3.05 1.30 -7.90
C LEU A 441 -3.93 1.83 -9.03
N PHE A 442 -5.20 2.13 -8.77
CA PHE A 442 -6.16 2.61 -9.76
C PHE A 442 -6.90 3.89 -9.34
N GLU A 443 -7.02 4.19 -8.05
CA GLU A 443 -7.66 5.43 -7.57
C GLU A 443 -6.76 6.66 -7.67
N LEU A 444 -5.44 6.50 -7.50
CA LEU A 444 -4.47 7.59 -7.57
C LEU A 444 -3.66 7.59 -8.87
N ASN A 445 -3.69 6.50 -9.61
CA ASN A 445 -2.98 6.37 -10.88
C ASN A 445 -3.82 6.89 -12.05
N LYS A 446 -3.56 8.12 -12.48
CA LYS A 446 -4.27 8.77 -13.60
C LYS A 446 -4.12 8.05 -14.95
N SER A 447 -3.10 7.20 -15.12
CA SER A 447 -2.92 6.41 -16.33
C SER A 447 -3.74 5.11 -16.31
N SER A 448 -4.31 4.73 -15.16
CA SER A 448 -5.19 3.57 -15.06
C SER A 448 -6.52 3.84 -15.75
N PRO A 449 -7.01 2.94 -16.62
CA PRO A 449 -8.37 3.03 -17.17
C PRO A 449 -9.45 2.98 -16.08
N ALA A 450 -9.13 2.47 -14.88
CA ALA A 450 -10.06 2.42 -13.75
C ALA A 450 -10.11 3.73 -12.94
N TYR A 451 -9.19 4.69 -13.19
CA TYR A 451 -9.14 5.97 -12.49
C TYR A 451 -10.47 6.73 -12.67
N GLY A 452 -11.11 7.08 -11.54
CA GLY A 452 -12.43 7.74 -11.53
C GLY A 452 -13.60 6.87 -12.04
N ASN A 453 -13.33 5.63 -12.45
CA ASN A 453 -14.30 4.70 -13.05
C ASN A 453 -14.62 3.49 -12.18
N THR A 454 -14.25 3.50 -10.89
CA THR A 454 -14.49 2.39 -9.98
C THR A 454 -15.75 2.60 -9.12
N THR A 455 -16.57 1.54 -9.02
CA THR A 455 -17.62 1.41 -8.00
C THR A 455 -17.17 0.38 -6.99
N TYR A 456 -17.38 0.66 -5.71
CA TYR A 456 -17.04 -0.20 -4.57
C TYR A 456 -18.30 -0.82 -3.99
N LEU A 457 -18.33 -2.14 -3.90
CA LEU A 457 -19.46 -2.91 -3.38
C LEU A 457 -18.98 -3.86 -2.30
N PRO A 458 -19.79 -4.15 -1.26
CA PRO A 458 -19.52 -5.30 -0.40
C PRO A 458 -19.53 -6.59 -1.22
N HIS A 459 -19.09 -7.69 -0.65
CA HIS A 459 -19.25 -9.01 -1.27
C HIS A 459 -20.74 -9.25 -1.53
N PRO A 460 -21.10 -9.58 -2.78
CA PRO A 460 -22.48 -9.94 -3.14
C PRO A 460 -22.94 -11.15 -2.33
N SER A 461 -24.17 -11.11 -1.86
CA SER A 461 -24.69 -12.16 -0.97
C SER A 461 -25.20 -13.39 -1.72
N GLY A 462 -25.04 -14.54 -1.12
CA GLY A 462 -25.75 -15.78 -1.50
C GLY A 462 -27.24 -15.74 -1.09
N PRO A 463 -28.03 -16.74 -1.53
CA PRO A 463 -29.44 -16.83 -1.20
C PRO A 463 -29.70 -16.80 0.32
N GLY A 464 -30.54 -15.88 0.76
CA GLY A 464 -30.89 -15.72 2.19
C GLY A 464 -29.83 -15.07 3.09
N ALA A 465 -28.64 -14.78 2.55
CA ALA A 465 -27.57 -14.12 3.29
C ALA A 465 -27.59 -12.59 3.11
N LYS A 466 -26.86 -11.87 3.96
CA LYS A 466 -26.64 -10.42 3.86
C LYS A 466 -25.30 -10.14 3.17
N PRO A 467 -25.17 -9.00 2.45
CA PRO A 467 -23.88 -8.57 1.94
C PRO A 467 -22.90 -8.32 3.09
N ILE A 468 -21.64 -8.65 2.91
CA ILE A 468 -20.58 -8.42 3.88
C ILE A 468 -19.36 -7.78 3.22
N ALA A 469 -18.60 -7.00 3.98
CA ALA A 469 -17.29 -6.50 3.61
C ALA A 469 -16.27 -7.12 4.59
N PRO A 470 -15.63 -8.25 4.21
CA PRO A 470 -14.71 -8.95 5.08
C PRO A 470 -13.50 -8.08 5.41
N LEU A 471 -13.22 -7.89 6.70
CA LEU A 471 -12.19 -6.99 7.18
C LEU A 471 -10.79 -7.58 6.96
N GLY A 472 -9.86 -6.71 6.56
CA GLY A 472 -8.43 -6.91 6.57
C GLY A 472 -7.72 -5.68 7.10
N GLY A 473 -6.39 -5.72 7.09
CA GLY A 473 -5.54 -4.61 7.50
C GLY A 473 -4.55 -4.98 8.59
N TYR A 474 -3.89 -3.96 9.11
CA TYR A 474 -2.85 -4.10 10.11
C TYR A 474 -3.16 -3.29 11.36
N ALA A 475 -2.79 -3.84 12.51
CA ALA A 475 -2.72 -3.10 13.76
C ALA A 475 -1.27 -3.04 14.25
N LEU A 476 -0.92 -1.98 14.96
CA LEU A 476 0.38 -1.80 15.59
C LEU A 476 0.36 -2.42 16.98
N ALA A 477 1.31 -3.32 17.24
CA ALA A 477 1.47 -4.03 18.51
C ALA A 477 2.83 -3.74 19.14
N ILE A 478 2.95 -3.96 20.43
CA ILE A 478 4.19 -3.87 21.20
C ILE A 478 4.65 -5.30 21.51
N PRO A 479 5.88 -5.71 21.13
CA PRO A 479 6.41 -7.03 21.46
C PRO A 479 6.48 -7.26 22.97
N SER A 480 6.18 -8.48 23.43
CA SER A 480 6.23 -8.83 24.86
C SER A 480 7.64 -8.83 25.43
N ASN A 481 8.66 -9.10 24.60
CA ASN A 481 10.07 -9.14 24.97
C ASN A 481 10.76 -7.77 24.85
N ILE A 482 9.99 -6.65 24.83
CA ILE A 482 10.52 -5.30 24.89
C ILE A 482 11.08 -5.00 26.30
N ALA A 483 12.10 -4.15 26.39
CA ALA A 483 12.63 -3.70 27.69
C ALA A 483 11.57 -2.90 28.47
N PRO A 484 11.35 -3.18 29.78
CA PRO A 484 10.26 -2.57 30.55
C PRO A 484 10.27 -1.04 30.59
N ASP A 485 11.45 -0.43 30.63
CA ASP A 485 11.64 1.03 30.62
C ASP A 485 11.22 1.69 29.30
N ARG A 486 11.10 0.93 28.22
CA ARG A 486 10.65 1.39 26.91
C ARG A 486 9.13 1.35 26.72
N ILE A 487 8.37 0.57 27.51
CA ILE A 487 6.93 0.34 27.29
C ILE A 487 6.15 1.66 27.24
N SER A 488 6.30 2.53 28.23
CA SER A 488 5.55 3.80 28.31
C SER A 488 5.91 4.79 27.18
N PRO A 489 7.19 5.03 26.86
CA PRO A 489 7.56 5.82 25.69
C PRO A 489 7.04 5.22 24.37
N ILE A 490 7.12 3.90 24.19
CA ILE A 490 6.67 3.25 22.97
C ILE A 490 5.15 3.30 22.84
N TRP A 491 4.41 3.17 23.94
CA TRP A 491 2.97 3.41 23.93
C TRP A 491 2.62 4.84 23.47
N THR A 492 3.40 5.84 23.91
CA THR A 492 3.25 7.23 23.46
C THR A 492 3.48 7.37 21.95
N ALA A 493 4.52 6.71 21.41
CA ALA A 493 4.78 6.67 19.98
C ALA A 493 3.64 5.98 19.21
N LEU A 494 3.17 4.82 19.70
CA LEU A 494 2.10 4.06 19.08
C LEU A 494 0.80 4.87 19.00
N LYS A 495 0.40 5.55 20.09
CA LYS A 495 -0.75 6.47 20.09
C LYS A 495 -0.59 7.59 19.06
N SER A 496 0.60 8.17 18.95
CA SER A 496 0.88 9.22 17.98
C SER A 496 0.78 8.72 16.55
N LEU A 497 1.33 7.53 16.26
CA LEU A 497 1.31 6.90 14.94
C LEU A 497 -0.10 6.47 14.50
N THR A 498 -1.01 6.26 15.44
CA THR A 498 -2.41 5.88 15.19
C THR A 498 -3.40 7.00 15.47
N SER A 499 -2.93 8.21 15.77
CA SER A 499 -3.81 9.37 16.04
C SER A 499 -4.56 9.80 14.76
N ALA A 500 -5.71 10.48 14.95
CA ALA A 500 -6.51 10.98 13.83
C ALA A 500 -5.69 11.90 12.90
N GLN A 501 -4.87 12.78 13.47
CA GLN A 501 -4.01 13.68 12.72
C GLN A 501 -2.99 12.91 11.87
N THR A 502 -2.37 11.88 12.44
CA THR A 502 -1.38 11.07 11.73
C THR A 502 -2.02 10.22 10.65
N VAL A 503 -3.20 9.63 10.90
CA VAL A 503 -3.94 8.87 9.88
C VAL A 503 -4.36 9.78 8.71
N LYS A 504 -4.78 11.01 8.98
CA LYS A 504 -5.04 12.01 7.93
C LYS A 504 -3.77 12.27 7.09
N LEU A 505 -2.60 12.43 7.73
CA LEU A 505 -1.34 12.58 7.01
C LEU A 505 -0.99 11.35 6.15
N TYR A 506 -1.29 10.14 6.60
CA TYR A 506 -1.09 8.95 5.75
C TYR A 506 -1.95 9.00 4.49
N ILE A 507 -3.22 9.44 4.61
CA ILE A 507 -4.12 9.57 3.46
C ILE A 507 -3.61 10.62 2.48
N GLU A 508 -3.17 11.76 2.96
CA GLU A 508 -2.59 12.83 2.14
C GLU A 508 -1.28 12.41 1.44
N ASN A 509 -0.61 11.37 1.96
CA ASN A 509 0.61 10.80 1.39
C ASN A 509 0.40 9.42 0.72
N GLY A 510 -0.83 9.12 0.29
CA GLY A 510 -1.12 8.00 -0.62
C GLY A 510 -1.75 6.77 -0.01
N SER A 511 -2.04 6.74 1.29
CA SER A 511 -2.96 5.76 1.87
C SER A 511 -4.41 6.13 1.50
N LEU A 512 -5.26 5.14 1.24
CA LEU A 512 -6.70 5.37 1.01
C LEU A 512 -7.57 4.68 2.07
N VAL A 513 -7.00 4.39 3.23
CA VAL A 513 -7.68 3.64 4.30
C VAL A 513 -7.56 4.36 5.63
N SER A 514 -8.62 4.33 6.41
CA SER A 514 -8.67 4.90 7.75
C SER A 514 -9.39 3.92 8.69
N PRO A 515 -8.88 3.70 9.90
CA PRO A 515 -9.62 2.95 10.91
C PRO A 515 -10.49 3.86 11.80
N ARG A 516 -10.56 5.19 11.51
CA ARG A 516 -11.17 6.19 12.39
C ARG A 516 -12.33 6.94 11.73
N TYR A 517 -13.44 7.04 12.43
CA TYR A 517 -14.61 7.80 11.99
C TYR A 517 -14.31 9.30 11.81
N SER A 518 -13.59 9.92 12.75
CA SER A 518 -13.26 11.35 12.68
C SER A 518 -12.45 11.73 11.44
N VAL A 519 -11.57 10.82 10.99
CA VAL A 519 -10.76 11.02 9.78
C VAL A 519 -11.59 10.81 8.53
N SER A 520 -12.39 9.74 8.49
CA SER A 520 -13.23 9.42 7.32
C SER A 520 -14.32 10.46 7.07
N MET A 521 -14.75 11.18 8.11
CA MET A 521 -15.72 12.28 8.01
C MET A 521 -15.09 13.64 7.63
N ASP A 522 -13.77 13.76 7.64
CA ASP A 522 -13.10 15.01 7.28
C ASP A 522 -13.34 15.34 5.80
N PRO A 523 -13.89 16.54 5.46
CA PRO A 523 -14.19 16.88 4.07
C PRO A 523 -12.97 16.94 3.14
N GLU A 524 -11.77 17.17 3.67
CA GLU A 524 -10.53 17.16 2.89
C GLU A 524 -10.14 15.71 2.54
N VAL A 525 -10.30 14.81 3.49
CA VAL A 525 -10.06 13.37 3.31
C VAL A 525 -11.06 12.77 2.31
N GLN A 526 -12.35 13.10 2.42
CA GLN A 526 -13.38 12.61 1.50
C GLN A 526 -13.16 13.04 0.03
N ARG A 527 -12.49 14.16 -0.19
CA ARG A 527 -12.15 14.63 -1.55
C ARG A 527 -11.02 13.81 -2.19
N VAL A 528 -10.23 13.08 -1.41
CA VAL A 528 -9.11 12.26 -1.94
C VAL A 528 -9.64 11.05 -2.71
N SER A 529 -10.61 10.33 -2.16
CA SER A 529 -11.26 9.20 -2.82
C SER A 529 -12.63 8.89 -2.22
N PRO A 530 -13.62 8.54 -3.05
CA PRO A 530 -14.94 8.08 -2.57
C PRO A 530 -14.86 6.76 -1.78
N LEU A 531 -13.77 6.01 -1.90
CA LEU A 531 -13.55 4.76 -1.18
C LEU A 531 -13.60 4.96 0.32
N ILE A 532 -13.01 6.06 0.83
CA ILE A 532 -12.88 6.32 2.27
C ILE A 532 -14.25 6.45 2.93
N SER A 533 -15.13 7.27 2.34
CA SER A 533 -16.52 7.39 2.82
C SER A 533 -17.32 6.11 2.64
N THR A 534 -17.09 5.37 1.54
CA THR A 534 -17.77 4.08 1.31
C THR A 534 -17.43 3.05 2.40
N VAL A 535 -16.17 2.95 2.83
CA VAL A 535 -15.77 2.04 3.91
C VAL A 535 -16.35 2.48 5.25
N ASP A 536 -16.38 3.79 5.53
CA ASP A 536 -17.00 4.35 6.72
C ASP A 536 -18.51 4.04 6.79
N ASP A 537 -19.22 4.20 5.67
CA ASP A 537 -20.65 3.85 5.57
C ASP A 537 -20.88 2.34 5.81
N MET A 538 -20.00 1.48 5.31
CA MET A 538 -20.05 0.03 5.55
C MET A 538 -19.83 -0.31 7.03
N ALA A 539 -18.90 0.39 7.70
CA ALA A 539 -18.69 0.23 9.13
C ALA A 539 -19.94 0.63 9.94
N ARG A 540 -20.52 1.81 9.65
CA ARG A 540 -21.73 2.31 10.33
C ARG A 540 -22.97 1.46 10.09
N SER A 541 -23.10 0.87 8.92
CA SER A 541 -24.24 0.01 8.55
C SER A 541 -24.08 -1.44 9.00
N GLY A 542 -22.98 -1.80 9.66
CA GLY A 542 -22.71 -3.17 10.12
C GLY A 542 -22.44 -4.16 8.97
N VAL A 543 -22.05 -3.65 7.80
CA VAL A 543 -21.65 -4.47 6.64
C VAL A 543 -20.19 -4.92 6.77
N LEU A 544 -19.35 -4.11 7.43
CA LEU A 544 -17.96 -4.46 7.73
C LEU A 544 -17.95 -5.60 8.76
N GLN A 545 -17.24 -6.70 8.45
CA GLN A 545 -17.30 -7.92 9.28
C GLN A 545 -15.92 -8.55 9.47
N MET A 546 -15.59 -8.89 10.72
CA MET A 546 -14.35 -9.60 11.06
C MET A 546 -14.51 -11.11 11.13
N TRP A 547 -15.71 -11.60 11.44
CA TRP A 547 -16.00 -13.01 11.72
C TRP A 547 -15.73 -13.99 10.55
N PRO A 548 -15.63 -13.61 9.27
CA PRO A 548 -15.14 -14.56 8.26
C PRO A 548 -13.74 -15.08 8.54
N ARG A 549 -12.96 -14.33 9.31
CA ARG A 549 -11.62 -14.71 9.79
C ARG A 549 -11.49 -14.34 11.28
N PRO A 550 -12.16 -15.08 12.19
CA PRO A 550 -12.08 -14.78 13.61
C PRO A 550 -10.63 -14.88 14.13
N PRO A 551 -10.23 -14.08 15.11
CA PRO A 551 -8.86 -14.03 15.61
C PRO A 551 -8.53 -15.24 16.53
N VAL A 552 -8.72 -16.45 16.00
CA VAL A 552 -8.33 -17.70 16.68
C VAL A 552 -6.91 -18.09 16.27
N PRO A 553 -6.13 -18.74 17.15
CA PRO A 553 -4.73 -19.11 16.85
C PRO A 553 -4.55 -19.95 15.59
N GLU A 554 -5.51 -20.80 15.27
CA GLU A 554 -5.44 -21.75 14.17
C GLU A 554 -5.88 -21.17 12.82
N ILE A 555 -6.38 -19.93 12.77
CA ILE A 555 -7.02 -19.38 11.55
C ILE A 555 -6.06 -19.35 10.35
N SER A 556 -4.79 -19.03 10.57
CA SER A 556 -3.79 -19.02 9.50
C SER A 556 -3.59 -20.39 8.86
N ALA A 557 -3.58 -21.44 9.67
CA ALA A 557 -3.46 -22.82 9.19
C ALA A 557 -4.76 -23.29 8.49
N ILE A 558 -5.93 -22.91 9.01
CA ILE A 558 -7.24 -23.19 8.37
C ILE A 558 -7.32 -22.52 6.99
N ILE A 559 -6.89 -21.27 6.87
CA ILE A 559 -6.82 -20.54 5.59
C ILE A 559 -5.90 -21.29 4.61
N ALA A 560 -4.72 -21.72 5.05
CA ALA A 560 -3.79 -22.47 4.21
C ALA A 560 -4.38 -23.80 3.73
N ILE A 561 -5.01 -24.57 4.64
CA ILE A 561 -5.71 -25.82 4.32
C ILE A 561 -6.79 -25.60 3.27
N ALA A 562 -7.65 -24.59 3.46
CA ALA A 562 -8.68 -24.24 2.49
C ALA A 562 -8.08 -23.94 1.12
N GLY A 563 -7.05 -23.09 1.07
CA GLY A 563 -6.46 -22.68 -0.20
C GLY A 563 -5.72 -23.81 -0.94
N GLU A 564 -5.12 -24.75 -0.23
CA GLU A 564 -4.49 -25.93 -0.82
C GLU A 564 -5.52 -26.89 -1.43
N GLU A 565 -6.55 -27.24 -0.66
CA GLU A 565 -7.56 -28.19 -1.10
C GLU A 565 -8.43 -27.62 -2.24
N MET A 566 -8.80 -26.35 -2.15
CA MET A 566 -9.56 -25.69 -3.20
C MET A 566 -8.73 -25.47 -4.47
N HIS A 567 -7.44 -25.22 -4.36
CA HIS A 567 -6.58 -25.10 -5.54
C HIS A 567 -6.46 -26.43 -6.30
N ASP A 568 -6.30 -27.54 -5.59
CA ASP A 568 -6.28 -28.87 -6.20
C ASP A 568 -7.63 -29.20 -6.89
N MET A 569 -8.74 -28.73 -6.33
CA MET A 569 -10.07 -28.82 -6.93
C MET A 569 -10.17 -28.00 -8.23
N LEU A 570 -9.70 -26.75 -8.21
CA LEU A 570 -9.74 -25.86 -9.39
C LEU A 570 -8.84 -26.37 -10.53
N LEU A 571 -7.75 -27.06 -10.20
CA LEU A 571 -6.91 -27.76 -11.18
C LEU A 571 -7.55 -29.06 -11.71
N GLY A 572 -8.69 -29.51 -11.16
CA GLY A 572 -9.33 -30.77 -11.50
C GLY A 572 -8.66 -32.01 -10.92
N ALA A 573 -7.68 -31.84 -10.02
CA ALA A 573 -7.00 -32.95 -9.32
C ALA A 573 -7.89 -33.61 -8.25
N LYS A 574 -8.89 -32.87 -7.74
CA LYS A 574 -9.88 -33.34 -6.76
C LYS A 574 -11.29 -32.93 -7.18
N THR A 575 -12.28 -33.73 -6.83
CA THR A 575 -13.68 -33.32 -6.89
C THR A 575 -13.99 -32.31 -5.77
N VAL A 576 -15.11 -31.60 -5.87
CA VAL A 576 -15.59 -30.71 -4.80
C VAL A 576 -15.73 -31.47 -3.47
N ASP A 577 -16.35 -32.66 -3.50
CA ASP A 577 -16.54 -33.49 -2.31
C ASP A 577 -15.22 -33.91 -1.67
N GLN A 578 -14.24 -34.33 -2.47
CA GLN A 578 -12.91 -34.71 -1.98
C GLN A 578 -12.19 -33.51 -1.34
N ALA A 579 -12.19 -32.35 -2.00
CA ALA A 579 -11.52 -31.17 -1.48
C ALA A 579 -12.14 -30.67 -0.18
N LEU A 580 -13.47 -30.60 -0.10
CA LEU A 580 -14.17 -30.18 1.11
C LEU A 580 -14.00 -31.19 2.26
N SER A 581 -14.11 -32.50 1.98
CA SER A 581 -13.90 -33.55 2.99
C SER A 581 -12.45 -33.53 3.52
N ASN A 582 -11.47 -33.34 2.64
CA ASN A 582 -10.09 -33.21 3.07
C ASN A 582 -9.85 -31.96 3.91
N ALA A 583 -10.41 -30.81 3.49
CA ALA A 583 -10.30 -29.57 4.25
C ALA A 583 -10.93 -29.71 5.64
N GLN A 584 -12.15 -30.32 5.72
CA GLN A 584 -12.82 -30.59 6.98
C GLN A 584 -11.96 -31.48 7.90
N ASN A 585 -11.50 -32.62 7.39
CA ASN A 585 -10.73 -33.57 8.19
C ASN A 585 -9.40 -32.97 8.69
N ARG A 586 -8.69 -32.23 7.84
CA ARG A 586 -7.42 -31.58 8.21
C ARG A 586 -7.63 -30.49 9.25
N ALA A 587 -8.64 -29.63 9.07
CA ALA A 587 -8.94 -28.55 9.99
C ALA A 587 -9.49 -29.08 11.33
N ASP A 588 -10.37 -30.12 11.29
CA ASP A 588 -10.89 -30.79 12.48
C ASP A 588 -9.75 -31.45 13.30
N ALA A 589 -8.84 -32.15 12.65
CA ALA A 589 -7.69 -32.74 13.29
C ALA A 589 -6.77 -31.70 13.95
N LEU A 590 -6.58 -30.55 13.31
CA LEU A 590 -5.82 -29.42 13.88
C LEU A 590 -6.49 -28.90 15.17
N MET A 591 -7.80 -28.63 15.11
CA MET A 591 -8.56 -28.13 16.25
C MET A 591 -8.57 -29.09 17.43
N ARG A 592 -8.78 -30.39 17.19
CA ARG A 592 -8.72 -31.42 18.22
C ARG A 592 -7.32 -31.57 18.81
N THR A 593 -6.28 -31.54 17.99
CA THR A 593 -4.88 -31.61 18.46
C THR A 593 -4.54 -30.44 19.39
N ASN A 594 -5.12 -29.27 19.12
CA ASN A 594 -4.97 -28.08 19.97
C ASN A 594 -5.97 -28.02 21.15
N GLY A 595 -6.76 -29.07 21.35
CA GLY A 595 -7.67 -29.18 22.50
C GLY A 595 -8.84 -28.18 22.48
N ARG A 596 -9.31 -27.77 21.29
CA ARG A 596 -10.41 -26.79 21.18
C ARG A 596 -11.77 -27.39 21.49
N TYR A 597 -11.99 -28.68 21.16
CA TYR A 597 -13.18 -29.49 21.45
C TYR A 597 -12.90 -30.99 21.39
#